data_e9f2aa5ead87ef66d7a856ff822bfeab
#
_entry.id   e9f2aa5ead87ef66d7a856ff822bfeab
#
_cell.length_a   1.000
_cell.length_b   1.000
_cell.length_c   1.000
_cell.angle_alpha   90.00
_cell.angle_beta   90.00
_cell.angle_gamma   90.00
#
_symmetry.space_group_name_H-M   'P 1'
#
loop_
_entity.id
_entity.type
_entity.pdbx_description
1 polymer ?
#
loop_
_entity_poly.entity_id
_entity_poly.type
_entity_poly.pdbx_seq_one_letter_code
_entity_poly.pdbx_strand_id
1 'polypeptide(L)'
;MSAQYDAIAEKYQRTKESPLRTYIEAHTFLSLIGDIRGKRVLDLACGEGFYTRRLKELGAERVVGVDISPQMIALATEQERQSPIGVEYVCADVEGMDRQGEFDIVGAAYLLHYSKNEQALLRMCQSIVDHLPAGGRFVTLNENPDQPVEQYAGYAQYGFNKTVEQPRRDGSEITYWMVAGRELFNFQACFFGRDTYERVLTAAGFHDIRWHPLVVAEEGIEAHGASYWQEYLSNPPVIGLECWV
;
A
#
# COMPACT_ATOMS: atom_id res chain seq x y z
N MET A 1 16.38 1.06 -3.13
CA MET A 1 16.04 0.56 -1.76
C MET A 1 16.56 -0.85 -1.62
N SER A 2 17.14 -1.25 -0.50
CA SER A 2 17.36 -2.67 -0.27
C SER A 2 15.98 -3.32 -0.05
N ALA A 3 15.77 -4.49 -0.63
CA ALA A 3 14.53 -5.23 -0.44
C ALA A 3 14.46 -5.78 1.00
N GLN A 4 14.12 -4.92 1.97
CA GLN A 4 13.98 -5.32 3.37
C GLN A 4 12.98 -6.48 3.53
N TYR A 5 12.09 -6.64 2.56
CA TYR A 5 11.10 -7.71 2.52
C TYR A 5 11.66 -9.07 2.11
N ASP A 6 12.84 -9.15 1.46
CA ASP A 6 13.44 -10.45 1.09
C ASP A 6 13.64 -11.35 2.31
N ALA A 7 14.12 -10.77 3.41
CA ALA A 7 14.39 -11.52 4.64
C ALA A 7 13.12 -11.89 5.45
N ILE A 8 12.00 -11.25 5.18
CA ILE A 8 10.75 -11.39 5.96
C ILE A 8 9.54 -11.81 5.10
N ALA A 9 9.73 -12.10 3.81
CA ALA A 9 8.66 -12.32 2.85
C ALA A 9 7.62 -13.33 3.32
N GLU A 10 8.03 -14.52 3.75
CA GLU A 10 7.13 -15.57 4.24
C GLU A 10 6.40 -15.16 5.54
N LYS A 11 7.09 -14.42 6.44
CA LYS A 11 6.49 -13.93 7.69
C LYS A 11 5.46 -12.84 7.40
N TYR A 12 5.81 -11.93 6.51
CA TYR A 12 4.92 -10.85 6.07
C TYR A 12 3.66 -11.40 5.38
N GLN A 13 3.81 -12.42 4.53
CA GLN A 13 2.69 -13.11 3.89
C GLN A 13 1.67 -13.63 4.92
N ARG A 14 2.13 -14.25 6.01
CA ARG A 14 1.24 -14.75 7.08
C ARG A 14 0.43 -13.63 7.76
N THR A 15 0.91 -12.38 7.77
CA THR A 15 0.15 -11.26 8.34
C THR A 15 -1.04 -10.85 7.48
N LYS A 16 -1.07 -11.23 6.20
CA LYS A 16 -2.15 -10.87 5.27
C LYS A 16 -3.47 -11.60 5.52
N GLU A 17 -3.44 -12.67 6.31
CA GLU A 17 -4.66 -13.37 6.77
C GLU A 17 -5.28 -12.70 8.01
N SER A 18 -4.67 -11.62 8.53
CA SER A 18 -5.22 -10.92 9.69
C SER A 18 -6.56 -10.26 9.37
N PRO A 19 -7.48 -10.19 10.34
CA PRO A 19 -8.76 -9.51 10.18
C PRO A 19 -8.63 -8.07 9.68
N LEU A 20 -7.58 -7.34 10.14
CA LEU A 20 -7.26 -5.99 9.68
C LEU A 20 -7.08 -5.91 8.16
N ARG A 21 -6.22 -6.79 7.63
CA ARG A 21 -5.93 -6.84 6.20
C ARG A 21 -7.18 -7.18 5.38
N THR A 22 -7.95 -8.14 5.86
CA THR A 22 -9.12 -8.64 5.14
C THR A 22 -10.28 -7.64 5.17
N TYR A 23 -10.64 -7.17 6.36
CA TYR A 23 -11.90 -6.45 6.56
C TYR A 23 -11.76 -4.92 6.55
N ILE A 24 -10.56 -4.37 6.69
CA ILE A 24 -10.33 -2.92 6.63
C ILE A 24 -9.50 -2.55 5.41
N GLU A 25 -8.25 -3.02 5.35
CA GLU A 25 -7.30 -2.52 4.35
C GLU A 25 -7.70 -2.94 2.94
N ALA A 26 -7.97 -4.24 2.72
CA ALA A 26 -8.40 -4.72 1.41
C ALA A 26 -9.77 -4.16 1.02
N HIS A 27 -10.71 -4.09 1.96
CA HIS A 27 -12.03 -3.52 1.71
C HIS A 27 -11.93 -2.04 1.32
N THR A 28 -11.18 -1.23 2.09
CA THR A 28 -10.99 0.19 1.78
C THR A 28 -10.29 0.39 0.44
N PHE A 29 -9.18 -0.31 0.21
CA PHE A 29 -8.39 -0.17 -1.02
C PHE A 29 -9.20 -0.53 -2.27
N LEU A 30 -9.86 -1.69 -2.26
CA LEU A 30 -10.65 -2.14 -3.40
C LEU A 30 -11.92 -1.28 -3.61
N SER A 31 -12.50 -0.75 -2.54
CA SER A 31 -13.62 0.21 -2.64
C SER A 31 -13.19 1.52 -3.28
N LEU A 32 -12.00 2.03 -2.93
CA LEU A 32 -11.41 3.22 -3.57
C LEU A 32 -11.05 2.96 -5.03
N ILE A 33 -10.49 1.81 -5.34
CA ILE A 33 -10.23 1.37 -6.72
C ILE A 33 -11.53 1.38 -7.56
N GLY A 34 -12.64 0.91 -7.00
CA GLY A 34 -13.96 0.96 -7.63
C GLY A 34 -14.15 0.01 -8.81
N ASP A 35 -14.97 0.38 -9.79
CA ASP A 35 -15.23 -0.45 -10.98
C ASP A 35 -14.06 -0.38 -11.98
N ILE A 36 -13.39 -1.50 -12.15
CA ILE A 36 -12.20 -1.66 -13.02
C ILE A 36 -12.42 -2.63 -14.17
N ARG A 37 -13.65 -3.04 -14.43
CA ARG A 37 -13.96 -3.94 -15.56
C ARG A 37 -13.51 -3.35 -16.89
N GLY A 38 -12.67 -4.11 -17.61
CA GLY A 38 -12.07 -3.67 -18.87
C GLY A 38 -10.99 -2.60 -18.74
N LYS A 39 -10.52 -2.27 -17.53
CA LYS A 39 -9.45 -1.32 -17.28
C LYS A 39 -8.07 -2.00 -17.22
N ARG A 40 -7.04 -1.26 -17.57
CA ARG A 40 -5.65 -1.64 -17.37
C ARG A 40 -5.19 -1.10 -16.01
N VAL A 41 -4.70 -1.95 -15.15
CA VAL A 41 -4.30 -1.60 -13.78
C VAL A 41 -2.85 -1.96 -13.53
N LEU A 42 -2.08 -1.02 -12.98
CA LEU A 42 -0.73 -1.24 -12.48
C LEU A 42 -0.78 -1.29 -10.95
N ASP A 43 -0.31 -2.38 -10.36
CA ASP A 43 -0.24 -2.58 -8.91
C ASP A 43 1.22 -2.43 -8.46
N LEU A 44 1.54 -1.32 -7.81
CA LEU A 44 2.90 -1.00 -7.35
C LEU A 44 3.10 -1.44 -5.89
N ALA A 45 4.32 -1.91 -5.58
CA ALA A 45 4.64 -2.61 -4.34
C ALA A 45 3.70 -3.81 -4.12
N CYS A 46 3.50 -4.61 -5.17
CA CYS A 46 2.49 -5.67 -5.21
C CYS A 46 2.77 -6.83 -4.24
N GLY A 47 4.00 -6.94 -3.74
CA GLY A 47 4.44 -8.05 -2.91
C GLY A 47 4.28 -9.39 -3.64
N GLU A 48 3.73 -10.38 -2.95
CA GLU A 48 3.42 -11.71 -3.53
C GLU A 48 2.13 -11.73 -4.38
N GLY A 49 1.59 -10.55 -4.76
CA GLY A 49 0.47 -10.46 -5.70
C GLY A 49 -0.92 -10.50 -5.07
N PHE A 50 -1.05 -10.29 -3.76
CA PHE A 50 -2.34 -10.34 -3.07
C PHE A 50 -3.40 -9.41 -3.67
N TYR A 51 -3.07 -8.15 -3.94
CA TYR A 51 -3.99 -7.21 -4.59
C TYR A 51 -4.00 -7.40 -6.11
N THR A 52 -2.86 -7.66 -6.75
CA THR A 52 -2.75 -7.89 -8.18
C THR A 52 -3.76 -8.92 -8.67
N ARG A 53 -3.85 -10.06 -7.98
CA ARG A 53 -4.79 -11.14 -8.32
C ARG A 53 -6.25 -10.73 -8.11
N ARG A 54 -6.58 -10.07 -7.00
CA ARG A 54 -7.94 -9.54 -6.75
C ARG A 54 -8.38 -8.51 -7.77
N LEU A 55 -7.49 -7.62 -8.20
CA LEU A 55 -7.79 -6.67 -9.27
C LEU A 55 -8.13 -7.39 -10.58
N LYS A 56 -7.42 -8.47 -10.90
CA LYS A 56 -7.75 -9.28 -12.08
C LYS A 56 -9.10 -10.00 -11.94
N GLU A 57 -9.36 -10.58 -10.79
CA GLU A 57 -10.63 -11.24 -10.47
C GLU A 57 -11.83 -10.28 -10.51
N LEU A 58 -11.63 -9.00 -10.20
CA LEU A 58 -12.64 -7.94 -10.32
C LEU A 58 -12.88 -7.49 -11.77
N GLY A 59 -12.22 -8.11 -12.75
CA GLY A 59 -12.50 -7.92 -14.18
C GLY A 59 -11.60 -6.91 -14.89
N ALA A 60 -10.47 -6.53 -14.31
CA ALA A 60 -9.48 -5.74 -15.03
C ALA A 60 -9.01 -6.49 -16.30
N GLU A 61 -8.92 -5.76 -17.41
CA GLU A 61 -8.47 -6.32 -18.70
C GLU A 61 -6.99 -6.79 -18.60
N ARG A 62 -6.14 -5.91 -18.09
CA ARG A 62 -4.72 -6.19 -17.86
C ARG A 62 -4.33 -5.76 -16.45
N VAL A 63 -3.58 -6.59 -15.75
CA VAL A 63 -2.99 -6.24 -14.45
C VAL A 63 -1.51 -6.58 -14.48
N VAL A 64 -0.69 -5.61 -14.10
CA VAL A 64 0.76 -5.77 -13.93
C VAL A 64 1.09 -5.45 -12.48
N GLY A 65 1.72 -6.39 -11.79
CA GLY A 65 2.26 -6.18 -10.44
C GLY A 65 3.75 -5.86 -10.50
N VAL A 66 4.18 -4.82 -9.81
CA VAL A 66 5.60 -4.43 -9.70
C VAL A 66 6.02 -4.41 -8.25
N ASP A 67 7.13 -5.05 -7.93
CA ASP A 67 7.74 -4.99 -6.60
C ASP A 67 9.26 -4.97 -6.72
N ILE A 68 9.92 -4.32 -5.77
CA ILE A 68 11.38 -4.22 -5.71
C ILE A 68 12.03 -5.52 -5.22
N SER A 69 11.28 -6.37 -4.50
CA SER A 69 11.77 -7.60 -3.89
C SER A 69 11.73 -8.77 -4.88
N PRO A 70 12.89 -9.32 -5.31
CA PRO A 70 12.94 -10.53 -6.12
C PRO A 70 12.24 -11.73 -5.45
N GLN A 71 12.29 -11.82 -4.13
CA GLN A 71 11.63 -12.88 -3.36
C GLN A 71 10.11 -12.77 -3.46
N MET A 72 9.55 -11.57 -3.31
CA MET A 72 8.10 -11.34 -3.45
C MET A 72 7.63 -11.66 -4.86
N ILE A 73 8.36 -11.20 -5.88
CA ILE A 73 8.04 -11.49 -7.28
C ILE A 73 8.15 -13.00 -7.60
N ALA A 74 9.12 -13.71 -7.01
CA ALA A 74 9.21 -15.16 -7.17
C ALA A 74 7.98 -15.87 -6.59
N LEU A 75 7.50 -15.47 -5.39
CA LEU A 75 6.28 -16.01 -4.78
C LEU A 75 5.05 -15.72 -5.65
N ALA A 76 4.90 -14.47 -6.12
CA ALA A 76 3.79 -14.06 -6.98
C ALA A 76 3.76 -14.85 -8.31
N THR A 77 4.92 -14.99 -8.95
CA THR A 77 5.07 -15.74 -10.20
C THR A 77 4.78 -17.23 -10.03
N GLU A 78 5.24 -17.82 -8.92
CA GLU A 78 4.95 -19.21 -8.62
C GLU A 78 3.45 -19.44 -8.37
N GLN A 79 2.78 -18.53 -7.69
CA GLN A 79 1.33 -18.59 -7.49
C GLN A 79 0.58 -18.48 -8.83
N GLU A 80 1.01 -17.59 -9.73
CA GLU A 80 0.42 -17.45 -11.07
C GLU A 80 0.67 -18.71 -11.91
N ARG A 81 1.84 -19.33 -11.81
CA ARG A 81 2.14 -20.60 -12.50
C ARG A 81 1.25 -21.75 -12.01
N GLN A 82 0.94 -21.80 -10.71
CA GLN A 82 0.09 -22.85 -10.12
C GLN A 82 -1.39 -22.62 -10.40
N SER A 83 -1.84 -21.39 -10.44
CA SER A 83 -3.23 -21.01 -10.66
C SER A 83 -3.31 -19.78 -11.58
N PRO A 84 -3.15 -19.99 -12.90
CA PRO A 84 -3.10 -18.89 -13.86
C PRO A 84 -4.42 -18.13 -13.96
N ILE A 85 -4.37 -16.81 -13.85
CA ILE A 85 -5.49 -15.89 -14.10
C ILE A 85 -5.12 -14.78 -15.09
N GLY A 86 -3.89 -14.75 -15.60
CA GLY A 86 -3.41 -13.82 -16.60
C GLY A 86 -2.95 -12.48 -16.03
N VAL A 87 -2.20 -12.50 -14.92
CA VAL A 87 -1.48 -11.36 -14.38
C VAL A 87 0.00 -11.41 -14.76
N GLU A 88 0.63 -10.24 -14.86
CA GLU A 88 2.05 -10.09 -15.16
C GLU A 88 2.77 -9.59 -13.91
N TYR A 89 4.03 -10.02 -13.68
CA TYR A 89 4.86 -9.55 -12.56
C TYR A 89 6.21 -9.07 -13.04
N VAL A 90 6.67 -7.94 -12.50
CA VAL A 90 7.95 -7.29 -12.84
C VAL A 90 8.71 -6.96 -11.57
N CYS A 91 9.98 -7.36 -11.50
CA CYS A 91 10.88 -6.98 -10.42
C CYS A 91 11.57 -5.67 -10.78
N ALA A 92 11.16 -4.56 -10.15
CA ALA A 92 11.74 -3.24 -10.42
C ALA A 92 11.55 -2.28 -9.23
N ASP A 93 12.43 -1.28 -9.13
CA ASP A 93 12.28 -0.15 -8.22
C ASP A 93 11.42 0.91 -8.90
N VAL A 94 10.29 1.26 -8.26
CA VAL A 94 9.35 2.27 -8.78
C VAL A 94 10.02 3.62 -9.02
N GLU A 95 11.04 3.98 -8.24
CA GLU A 95 11.74 5.26 -8.32
C GLU A 95 12.45 5.52 -9.65
N GLY A 96 12.64 4.51 -10.48
CA GLY A 96 13.36 4.63 -11.74
C GLY A 96 13.10 3.48 -12.72
N MET A 97 11.97 2.81 -12.58
CA MET A 97 11.62 1.71 -13.48
C MET A 97 11.31 2.21 -14.91
N ASP A 98 11.60 1.37 -15.87
CA ASP A 98 11.16 1.58 -17.24
C ASP A 98 9.63 1.55 -17.33
N ARG A 99 9.09 2.29 -18.30
CA ARG A 99 7.63 2.37 -18.52
C ARG A 99 7.05 1.01 -18.89
N GLN A 100 6.17 0.47 -18.04
CA GLN A 100 5.51 -0.83 -18.22
C GLN A 100 4.31 -0.79 -19.18
N GLY A 101 3.97 0.38 -19.68
CA GLY A 101 2.83 0.67 -20.54
C GLY A 101 2.03 1.85 -20.04
N GLU A 102 0.80 1.98 -20.50
CA GLU A 102 -0.16 2.97 -20.06
C GLU A 102 -1.31 2.28 -19.36
N PHE A 103 -1.69 2.78 -18.18
CA PHE A 103 -2.70 2.20 -17.32
C PHE A 103 -3.78 3.22 -16.97
N ASP A 104 -5.02 2.79 -16.92
CA ASP A 104 -6.14 3.65 -16.56
C ASP A 104 -6.13 3.98 -15.05
N ILE A 105 -5.58 3.05 -14.26
CA ILE A 105 -5.44 3.18 -12.81
C ILE A 105 -4.07 2.63 -12.38
N VAL A 106 -3.39 3.36 -11.51
CA VAL A 106 -2.26 2.86 -10.72
C VAL A 106 -2.72 2.69 -9.29
N GLY A 107 -2.58 1.50 -8.74
CA GLY A 107 -2.85 1.17 -7.35
C GLY A 107 -1.57 0.92 -6.59
N ALA A 108 -1.51 1.26 -5.30
CA ALA A 108 -0.41 0.90 -4.43
C ALA A 108 -0.88 0.75 -2.98
N ALA A 109 -0.80 -0.45 -2.43
CA ALA A 109 -1.01 -0.63 -1.00
C ALA A 109 0.34 -0.59 -0.30
N TYR A 110 0.67 0.56 0.35
CA TYR A 110 1.92 0.78 1.08
C TYR A 110 3.16 1.00 0.19
N LEU A 111 3.21 2.13 -0.51
CA LEU A 111 4.35 2.48 -1.35
C LEU A 111 5.05 3.78 -0.93
N LEU A 112 4.31 4.90 -0.84
CA LEU A 112 4.90 6.23 -0.77
C LEU A 112 5.78 6.45 0.48
N HIS A 113 5.41 5.86 1.60
CA HIS A 113 6.15 5.94 2.85
C HIS A 113 7.46 5.12 2.89
N TYR A 114 7.82 4.43 1.80
CA TYR A 114 9.15 3.81 1.67
C TYR A 114 10.19 4.76 1.05
N SER A 115 9.77 5.93 0.59
CA SER A 115 10.69 6.99 0.16
C SER A 115 11.52 7.49 1.34
N LYS A 116 12.85 7.61 1.15
CA LYS A 116 13.77 8.02 2.23
C LYS A 116 13.78 9.54 2.49
N ASN A 117 13.34 10.33 1.52
CA ASN A 117 13.30 11.77 1.58
C ASN A 117 12.34 12.31 0.53
N GLU A 118 12.03 13.61 0.60
CA GLU A 118 11.09 14.27 -0.30
C GLU A 118 11.49 14.15 -1.78
N GLN A 119 12.78 14.21 -2.09
CA GLN A 119 13.23 14.09 -3.48
C GLN A 119 13.01 12.67 -4.04
N ALA A 120 13.21 11.63 -3.23
CA ALA A 120 12.87 10.25 -3.60
C ALA A 120 11.36 10.08 -3.76
N LEU A 121 10.56 10.67 -2.86
CA LEU A 121 9.11 10.69 -2.95
C LEU A 121 8.64 11.34 -4.27
N LEU A 122 9.24 12.46 -4.65
CA LEU A 122 8.92 13.14 -5.91
C LEU A 122 9.24 12.26 -7.13
N ARG A 123 10.41 11.62 -7.18
CA ARG A 123 10.75 10.70 -8.29
C ARG A 123 9.79 9.53 -8.38
N MET A 124 9.40 8.96 -7.24
CA MET A 124 8.40 7.90 -7.20
C MET A 124 7.05 8.37 -7.74
N CYS A 125 6.57 9.54 -7.32
CA CYS A 125 5.33 10.12 -7.83
C CYS A 125 5.40 10.44 -9.34
N GLN A 126 6.53 10.95 -9.85
CA GLN A 126 6.75 11.18 -11.28
C GLN A 126 6.71 9.87 -12.07
N SER A 127 7.36 8.82 -11.57
CA SER A 127 7.28 7.49 -12.18
C SER A 127 5.83 6.96 -12.25
N ILE A 128 5.01 7.24 -11.25
CA ILE A 128 3.58 6.87 -11.29
C ILE A 128 2.85 7.66 -12.39
N VAL A 129 3.06 8.97 -12.47
CA VAL A 129 2.46 9.84 -13.52
C VAL A 129 2.82 9.35 -14.93
N ASP A 130 4.07 8.92 -15.17
CA ASP A 130 4.53 8.43 -16.46
C ASP A 130 3.77 7.19 -16.97
N HIS A 131 3.07 6.49 -16.08
CA HIS A 131 2.25 5.31 -16.40
C HIS A 131 0.77 5.63 -16.59
N LEU A 132 0.33 6.85 -16.32
CA LEU A 132 -1.07 7.28 -16.40
C LEU A 132 -1.30 8.18 -17.63
N PRO A 133 -2.41 8.00 -18.36
CA PRO A 133 -2.88 8.99 -19.34
C PRO A 133 -3.50 10.20 -18.62
N ALA A 134 -3.78 11.26 -19.37
CA ALA A 134 -4.59 12.36 -18.86
C ALA A 134 -5.97 11.84 -18.38
N GLY A 135 -6.35 12.21 -17.15
CA GLY A 135 -7.52 11.69 -16.45
C GLY A 135 -7.30 10.30 -15.82
N GLY A 136 -6.10 9.74 -15.92
CA GLY A 136 -5.71 8.52 -15.20
C GLY A 136 -5.66 8.75 -13.68
N ARG A 137 -5.84 7.70 -12.90
CA ARG A 137 -6.03 7.80 -11.44
C ARG A 137 -4.99 6.99 -10.67
N PHE A 138 -4.44 7.60 -9.62
CA PHE A 138 -3.64 6.91 -8.61
C PHE A 138 -4.44 6.73 -7.33
N VAL A 139 -4.42 5.51 -6.78
CA VAL A 139 -5.09 5.13 -5.53
C VAL A 139 -4.11 4.43 -4.61
N THR A 140 -4.00 4.85 -3.37
CA THR A 140 -3.08 4.21 -2.41
C THR A 140 -3.66 4.12 -1.00
N LEU A 141 -3.23 3.10 -0.25
CA LEU A 141 -3.21 3.13 1.21
C LEU A 141 -1.81 3.52 1.65
N ASN A 142 -1.72 4.46 2.57
CA ASN A 142 -0.44 5.00 3.00
C ASN A 142 -0.42 5.26 4.52
N GLU A 143 0.77 5.45 5.10
CA GLU A 143 0.94 5.94 6.47
C GLU A 143 0.06 7.16 6.68
N ASN A 144 -0.69 7.21 7.78
CA ASN A 144 -1.55 8.34 8.09
C ASN A 144 -0.71 9.52 8.61
N PRO A 145 -0.58 10.62 7.85
CA PRO A 145 0.23 11.77 8.27
C PRO A 145 -0.31 12.50 9.50
N ASP A 146 -1.61 12.37 9.77
CA ASP A 146 -2.28 13.10 10.85
C ASP A 146 -2.30 12.31 12.17
N GLN A 147 -1.79 11.06 12.16
CA GLN A 147 -1.79 10.25 13.36
C GLN A 147 -0.86 10.84 14.43
N PRO A 148 -1.35 11.13 15.67
CA PRO A 148 -0.51 11.57 16.77
C PRO A 148 0.53 10.52 17.17
N VAL A 149 1.76 10.94 17.47
CA VAL A 149 2.86 10.03 17.83
C VAL A 149 2.57 9.28 19.13
N GLU A 150 1.90 9.93 20.06
CA GLU A 150 1.50 9.36 21.35
C GLU A 150 0.59 8.13 21.21
N GLN A 151 -0.03 7.99 20.04
CA GLN A 151 -0.94 6.91 19.70
C GLN A 151 -0.30 5.82 18.84
N TYR A 152 1.01 5.82 18.65
CA TYR A 152 1.73 4.81 17.88
C TYR A 152 1.79 3.45 18.57
N ALA A 153 1.74 3.41 19.90
CA ALA A 153 1.53 2.21 20.70
C ALA A 153 0.02 2.00 20.93
N GLY A 154 -0.46 0.79 20.88
CA GLY A 154 -1.89 0.50 21.13
C GLY A 154 -2.48 -0.46 20.11
N TYR A 155 -1.67 -0.96 19.19
CA TYR A 155 -2.13 -1.89 18.15
C TYR A 155 -1.79 -3.35 18.43
N ALA A 156 -1.37 -3.69 19.66
CA ALA A 156 -0.99 -5.06 20.03
C ALA A 156 -2.10 -6.09 19.78
N GLN A 157 -3.37 -5.72 20.03
CA GLN A 157 -4.53 -6.58 19.73
C GLN A 157 -4.71 -6.86 18.23
N TYR A 158 -4.15 -5.99 17.37
CA TYR A 158 -4.16 -6.12 15.91
C TYR A 158 -2.86 -6.73 15.36
N GLY A 159 -1.95 -7.15 16.24
CA GLY A 159 -0.71 -7.84 15.86
C GLY A 159 0.46 -6.94 15.49
N PHE A 160 0.42 -5.65 15.80
CA PHE A 160 1.55 -4.74 15.56
C PHE A 160 1.63 -3.57 16.55
N ASN A 161 2.74 -2.86 16.54
CA ASN A 161 2.94 -1.54 17.13
C ASN A 161 3.89 -0.72 16.25
N LYS A 162 3.94 0.60 16.47
CA LYS A 162 4.86 1.51 15.78
C LYS A 162 5.70 2.27 16.80
N THR A 163 6.93 2.62 16.40
CA THR A 163 7.81 3.53 17.14
C THR A 163 8.49 4.52 16.18
N VAL A 164 8.79 5.72 16.67
CA VAL A 164 9.51 6.75 15.93
C VAL A 164 10.33 7.59 16.89
N GLU A 165 11.50 8.06 16.47
CA GLU A 165 12.28 9.02 17.25
C GLU A 165 11.61 10.40 17.29
N GLN A 166 11.71 11.06 18.43
CA GLN A 166 11.16 12.41 18.61
C GLN A 166 12.27 13.47 18.54
N PRO A 167 11.97 14.66 17.97
CA PRO A 167 10.70 15.08 17.37
C PRO A 167 10.50 14.47 15.98
N ARG A 168 9.28 13.97 15.70
CA ARG A 168 8.92 13.46 14.37
C ARG A 168 8.87 14.62 13.35
N ARG A 169 9.52 14.40 12.21
CA ARG A 169 9.58 15.32 11.06
C ARG A 169 9.64 14.52 9.76
N ASP A 170 9.48 15.18 8.62
CA ASP A 170 9.60 14.55 7.32
C ASP A 170 10.91 13.78 7.18
N GLY A 171 10.82 12.54 6.71
CA GLY A 171 11.92 11.60 6.63
C GLY A 171 12.25 10.86 7.93
N SER A 172 11.55 11.13 9.05
CA SER A 172 11.74 10.35 10.29
C SER A 172 11.38 8.89 10.05
N GLU A 173 12.25 7.97 10.45
CA GLU A 173 12.05 6.54 10.33
C GLU A 173 11.03 6.05 11.37
N ILE A 174 9.97 5.41 10.88
CA ILE A 174 8.98 4.70 11.68
C ILE A 174 9.33 3.21 11.63
N THR A 175 9.49 2.59 12.79
CA THR A 175 9.64 1.13 12.87
C THR A 175 8.29 0.49 13.19
N TYR A 176 7.84 -0.39 12.32
CA TYR A 176 6.71 -1.29 12.54
C TYR A 176 7.19 -2.59 13.18
N TRP A 177 6.68 -2.91 14.34
CA TRP A 177 6.91 -4.16 15.06
C TRP A 177 5.72 -5.07 14.85
N MET A 178 5.91 -6.16 14.11
CA MET A 178 4.84 -7.07 13.67
C MET A 178 4.97 -8.43 14.37
N VAL A 179 3.82 -9.06 14.63
CA VAL A 179 3.74 -10.42 15.15
C VAL A 179 3.11 -11.33 14.09
N ALA A 180 3.83 -12.39 13.71
CA ALA A 180 3.32 -13.45 12.84
C ALA A 180 3.37 -14.78 13.62
N GLY A 181 2.23 -15.21 14.17
CA GLY A 181 2.16 -16.36 15.05
C GLY A 181 2.96 -16.14 16.34
N ARG A 182 4.11 -16.80 16.50
CA ARG A 182 5.02 -16.64 17.64
C ARG A 182 6.28 -15.84 17.32
N GLU A 183 6.42 -15.37 16.10
CA GLU A 183 7.60 -14.66 15.64
C GLU A 183 7.39 -13.15 15.63
N LEU A 184 8.35 -12.41 16.18
CA LEU A 184 8.43 -10.95 16.09
C LEU A 184 9.38 -10.58 14.96
N PHE A 185 8.98 -9.63 14.12
CA PHE A 185 9.83 -9.04 13.10
C PHE A 185 9.50 -7.55 12.95
N ASN A 186 10.34 -6.82 12.26
CA ASN A 186 10.10 -5.41 12.01
C ASN A 186 10.48 -5.02 10.57
N PHE A 187 9.96 -3.89 10.14
CA PHE A 187 10.36 -3.18 8.94
C PHE A 187 10.24 -1.67 9.18
N GLN A 188 10.89 -0.89 8.31
CA GLN A 188 10.89 0.56 8.41
C GLN A 188 10.04 1.19 7.30
N ALA A 189 9.42 2.29 7.68
CA ALA A 189 8.77 3.27 6.80
C ALA A 189 9.27 4.67 7.16
N CYS A 190 9.01 5.67 6.33
CA CYS A 190 9.32 7.05 6.61
C CYS A 190 8.04 7.86 6.80
N PHE A 191 8.07 8.77 7.75
CA PHE A 191 7.01 9.75 7.94
C PHE A 191 7.17 10.90 6.95
N PHE A 192 6.06 11.34 6.39
CA PHE A 192 5.91 12.65 5.74
C PHE A 192 4.60 13.27 6.17
N GLY A 193 4.61 14.58 6.43
CA GLY A 193 3.41 15.33 6.75
C GLY A 193 2.46 15.45 5.56
N ARG A 194 1.18 15.73 5.82
CA ARG A 194 0.15 15.90 4.79
C ARG A 194 0.55 16.94 3.75
N ASP A 195 1.00 18.11 4.19
CA ASP A 195 1.43 19.21 3.30
C ASP A 195 2.57 18.78 2.37
N THR A 196 3.46 17.92 2.83
CA THR A 196 4.56 17.40 2.03
C THR A 196 4.05 16.41 0.97
N TYR A 197 3.14 15.50 1.32
CA TYR A 197 2.51 14.63 0.33
C TYR A 197 1.77 15.44 -0.73
N GLU A 198 0.92 16.39 -0.35
CA GLU A 198 0.13 17.20 -1.28
C GLU A 198 1.02 18.05 -2.18
N ARG A 199 2.05 18.68 -1.63
CA ARG A 199 3.03 19.47 -2.41
C ARG A 199 3.80 18.61 -3.40
N VAL A 200 4.25 17.42 -3.00
CA VAL A 200 5.02 16.51 -3.86
C VAL A 200 4.15 15.91 -4.94
N LEU A 201 2.94 15.47 -4.62
CA LEU A 201 1.99 14.95 -5.61
C LEU A 201 1.65 16.02 -6.65
N THR A 202 1.37 17.25 -6.21
CA THR A 202 1.11 18.37 -7.11
C THR A 202 2.33 18.68 -8.01
N ALA A 203 3.54 18.69 -7.44
CA ALA A 203 4.77 18.91 -8.20
C ALA A 203 5.07 17.79 -9.21
N ALA A 204 4.61 16.57 -8.95
CA ALA A 204 4.71 15.46 -9.89
C ALA A 204 3.70 15.54 -11.05
N GLY A 205 2.63 16.32 -10.93
CA GLY A 205 1.59 16.48 -11.94
C GLY A 205 0.20 16.00 -11.56
N PHE A 206 0.01 15.56 -10.32
CA PHE A 206 -1.30 15.17 -9.80
C PHE A 206 -2.13 16.39 -9.38
N HIS A 207 -3.45 16.24 -9.52
CA HIS A 207 -4.46 17.18 -9.05
C HIS A 207 -5.61 16.44 -8.32
N ASP A 208 -6.59 17.18 -7.78
CA ASP A 208 -7.75 16.63 -7.07
C ASP A 208 -7.40 15.60 -5.99
N ILE A 209 -6.37 15.90 -5.18
CA ILE A 209 -5.88 15.03 -4.12
C ILE A 209 -6.94 14.89 -3.03
N ARG A 210 -7.37 13.65 -2.76
CA ARG A 210 -8.42 13.34 -1.77
C ARG A 210 -7.94 12.28 -0.79
N TRP A 211 -8.17 12.57 0.48
CA TRP A 211 -7.87 11.65 1.58
C TRP A 211 -9.15 10.97 2.05
N HIS A 212 -9.08 9.66 2.25
CA HIS A 212 -10.24 8.84 2.57
C HIS A 212 -10.02 8.09 3.88
N PRO A 213 -11.00 8.14 4.81
CA PRO A 213 -10.94 7.32 6.01
C PRO A 213 -11.03 5.83 5.64
N LEU A 214 -10.52 5.00 6.55
CA LEU A 214 -10.69 3.56 6.45
C LEU A 214 -12.14 3.15 6.70
N VAL A 215 -12.58 2.11 6.01
CA VAL A 215 -13.91 1.54 6.13
C VAL A 215 -13.80 0.05 6.47
N VAL A 216 -14.60 -0.41 7.43
CA VAL A 216 -14.72 -1.83 7.77
C VAL A 216 -15.78 -2.47 6.90
N ALA A 217 -15.50 -3.64 6.34
CA ALA A 217 -16.48 -4.47 5.66
C ALA A 217 -17.58 -4.93 6.63
N GLU A 218 -18.81 -5.08 6.16
CA GLU A 218 -19.94 -5.56 6.98
C GLU A 218 -19.65 -6.92 7.62
N GLU A 219 -19.04 -7.83 6.87
CA GLU A 219 -18.61 -9.16 7.34
C GLU A 219 -17.60 -9.06 8.49
N GLY A 220 -16.75 -8.01 8.49
CA GLY A 220 -15.81 -7.75 9.58
C GLY A 220 -16.53 -7.30 10.86
N ILE A 221 -17.60 -6.52 10.73
CA ILE A 221 -18.44 -6.11 11.85
C ILE A 221 -19.23 -7.31 12.40
N GLU A 222 -19.75 -8.16 11.53
CA GLU A 222 -20.47 -9.38 11.92
C GLU A 222 -19.55 -10.38 12.64
N ALA A 223 -18.30 -10.55 12.15
CA ALA A 223 -17.36 -11.52 12.68
C ALA A 223 -16.73 -11.11 14.03
N HIS A 224 -16.48 -9.82 14.25
CA HIS A 224 -15.70 -9.32 15.40
C HIS A 224 -16.46 -8.32 16.29
N GLY A 225 -17.60 -7.81 15.83
CA GLY A 225 -18.35 -6.74 16.50
C GLY A 225 -17.79 -5.34 16.26
N ALA A 226 -18.63 -4.32 16.27
CA ALA A 226 -18.26 -2.94 15.99
C ALA A 226 -17.21 -2.38 16.99
N SER A 227 -17.29 -2.79 18.27
CA SER A 227 -16.35 -2.33 19.31
C SER A 227 -14.90 -2.78 19.08
N TYR A 228 -14.69 -3.92 18.44
CA TYR A 228 -13.35 -4.40 18.09
C TYR A 228 -12.63 -3.43 17.13
N TRP A 229 -13.35 -2.82 16.21
CA TRP A 229 -12.83 -1.92 15.21
C TRP A 229 -12.74 -0.46 15.65
N GLN A 230 -13.51 -0.08 16.67
CA GLN A 230 -13.66 1.31 17.09
C GLN A 230 -12.32 1.95 17.48
N GLU A 231 -11.48 1.24 18.22
CA GLU A 231 -10.16 1.74 18.64
C GLU A 231 -9.25 1.99 17.41
N TYR A 232 -9.22 1.06 16.47
CA TYR A 232 -8.44 1.19 15.25
C TYR A 232 -8.92 2.35 14.37
N LEU A 233 -10.23 2.49 14.21
CA LEU A 233 -10.83 3.55 13.38
C LEU A 233 -10.76 4.93 14.03
N SER A 234 -10.73 5.01 15.36
CA SER A 234 -10.57 6.29 16.08
C SER A 234 -9.15 6.85 15.98
N ASN A 235 -8.18 5.99 15.69
CA ASN A 235 -6.77 6.35 15.54
C ASN A 235 -6.12 5.53 14.41
N PRO A 236 -6.56 5.70 13.15
CA PRO A 236 -6.11 4.85 12.06
C PRO A 236 -4.62 5.09 11.76
N PRO A 237 -3.77 4.04 11.75
CA PRO A 237 -2.36 4.17 11.44
C PRO A 237 -2.09 4.40 9.96
N VAL A 238 -3.07 4.10 9.13
CA VAL A 238 -3.02 4.26 7.67
C VAL A 238 -4.27 4.99 7.17
N ILE A 239 -4.19 5.55 5.99
CA ILE A 239 -5.27 6.33 5.37
C ILE A 239 -5.31 6.05 3.86
N GLY A 240 -6.48 6.15 3.26
CA GLY A 240 -6.64 6.11 1.82
C GLY A 240 -6.31 7.46 1.17
N LEU A 241 -5.76 7.42 -0.04
CA LEU A 241 -5.51 8.61 -0.85
C LEU A 241 -5.79 8.28 -2.30
N GLU A 242 -6.43 9.21 -3.02
CA GLU A 242 -6.58 9.17 -4.48
C GLU A 242 -6.28 10.54 -5.09
N CYS A 243 -5.76 10.53 -6.33
CA CYS A 243 -5.50 11.72 -7.11
C CYS A 243 -5.47 11.40 -8.61
N TRP A 244 -5.55 12.42 -9.46
CA TRP A 244 -5.66 12.30 -10.92
C TRP A 244 -4.54 13.03 -11.64
N VAL A 245 -4.21 12.60 -12.87
CA VAL A 245 -3.29 13.25 -13.80
C VAL A 245 -4.06 14.07 -14.82
#